data_5f9f1bf3bc1df532f7135c1de8169510
#
_entry.id   5f9f1bf3bc1df532f7135c1de8169510
#
_cell.length_a   1.000
_cell.length_b   1.000
_cell.length_c   1.000
_cell.angle_alpha   90.00
_cell.angle_beta   90.00
_cell.angle_gamma   90.00
#
_symmetry.space_group_name_H-M   'P 1'
#
loop_
_entity.id
_entity.type
_entity.pdbx_description
1 polymer ?
#
loop_
_entity_poly.entity_id
_entity_poly.type
_entity_poly.pdbx_seq_one_letter_code
_entity_poly.pdbx_strand_id
1 'polypeptide(L)'
;MSHASAPLTPAGRLRLVTRCQTRPIAHVAAEAGVSRQCLSRWVNRYRSSGDAGLLDRSSAPHSSPSQTPDEVVELIESWRREHKWSARTIAAELTHRGHRVSVATVGRWLVRLGINRRRDLDPSGASNRRPERITARYPGHMVHLDVKKVGRIPDGGGWRAHGRGSDADRAAQRAKAKKKGGAKAGYVYLHSAVDGFSRLAYTEHLTDETAKTTIGFFHRARAFFAAHGIVRITRLVTDNGANYRAGAFVRTATAFASRHQRTRPYTPRHNGKAERYQRTLAEELLYARVWTSEGQRARAIQVWNIHYNYHRAHTAA
;
A
#
# COMPACT_ATOMS: atom_id res chain seq x y z
N MET A 1 8.64 35.12 13.25
CA MET A 1 9.30 33.78 13.09
C MET A 1 10.50 33.96 12.20
N SER A 2 11.67 33.43 12.54
CA SER A 2 12.85 33.48 11.66
C SER A 2 12.70 32.41 10.58
N HIS A 3 13.05 32.74 9.34
CA HIS A 3 13.08 31.78 8.24
C HIS A 3 14.12 30.68 8.50
N ALA A 4 13.78 29.41 8.28
CA ALA A 4 14.65 28.26 8.56
C ALA A 4 16.02 28.34 7.85
N SER A 5 16.10 29.02 6.70
CA SER A 5 17.31 29.23 5.91
C SER A 5 17.95 30.63 6.12
N ALA A 6 17.48 31.40 7.10
CA ALA A 6 18.08 32.71 7.34
C ALA A 6 19.50 32.56 7.89
N PRO A 7 20.53 33.18 7.28
CA PRO A 7 21.93 33.03 7.70
C PRO A 7 22.18 33.57 9.11
N LEU A 8 21.34 34.49 9.60
CA LEU A 8 21.43 35.04 10.95
C LEU A 8 20.03 35.32 11.53
N THR A 9 19.91 35.15 12.83
CA THR A 9 18.73 35.58 13.59
C THR A 9 18.64 37.11 13.64
N PRO A 10 17.46 37.72 13.92
CA PRO A 10 17.32 39.17 14.10
C PRO A 10 18.31 39.73 15.14
N ALA A 11 18.53 39.04 16.24
CA ALA A 11 19.54 39.41 17.25
C ALA A 11 20.98 39.34 16.71
N GLY A 12 21.28 38.36 15.84
CA GLY A 12 22.58 38.28 15.16
C GLY A 12 22.78 39.44 14.19
N ARG A 13 21.76 39.80 13.44
CA ARG A 13 21.75 40.97 12.53
C ARG A 13 21.96 42.28 13.28
N LEU A 14 21.27 42.46 14.42
CA LEU A 14 21.42 43.64 15.28
C LEU A 14 22.87 43.77 15.76
N ARG A 15 23.48 42.72 16.25
CA ARG A 15 24.91 42.74 16.67
C ARG A 15 25.82 43.20 15.55
N LEU A 16 25.62 42.75 14.32
CA LEU A 16 26.44 43.16 13.17
C LEU A 16 26.18 44.62 12.79
N VAL A 17 24.95 45.08 12.80
CA VAL A 17 24.57 46.45 12.52
C VAL A 17 25.16 47.40 13.56
N THR A 18 25.12 47.07 14.84
CA THR A 18 25.73 47.84 15.93
C THR A 18 27.24 47.97 15.73
N ARG A 19 27.94 46.90 15.34
CA ARG A 19 29.36 46.96 15.02
C ARG A 19 29.67 47.84 13.83
N CYS A 20 28.76 48.00 12.89
CA CYS A 20 28.92 48.93 11.75
C CYS A 20 28.78 50.38 12.10
N GLN A 21 28.42 50.75 13.33
CA GLN A 21 28.38 52.14 13.80
C GLN A 21 29.80 52.67 14.00
N THR A 22 30.76 51.82 14.37
CA THR A 22 32.17 52.21 14.66
C THR A 22 33.19 51.60 13.67
N ARG A 23 32.75 50.67 12.80
CA ARG A 23 33.65 49.96 11.89
C ARG A 23 33.08 49.90 10.46
N PRO A 24 33.93 49.91 9.43
CA PRO A 24 33.45 49.81 8.03
C PRO A 24 32.67 48.53 7.78
N ILE A 25 31.55 48.68 7.04
CA ILE A 25 30.64 47.55 6.71
C ILE A 25 31.36 46.39 6.03
N ALA A 26 32.38 46.69 5.16
CA ALA A 26 33.13 45.65 4.46
C ALA A 26 33.89 44.75 5.44
N HIS A 27 34.55 45.34 6.46
CA HIS A 27 35.32 44.56 7.45
C HIS A 27 34.40 43.69 8.34
N VAL A 28 33.31 44.30 8.82
CA VAL A 28 32.32 43.54 9.65
C VAL A 28 31.69 42.41 8.85
N ALA A 29 31.39 42.62 7.57
CA ALA A 29 30.82 41.59 6.70
C ALA A 29 31.79 40.43 6.48
N ALA A 30 33.06 40.70 6.20
CA ALA A 30 34.09 39.70 6.02
C ALA A 30 34.30 38.85 7.28
N GLU A 31 34.40 39.48 8.46
CA GLU A 31 34.53 38.79 9.74
C GLU A 31 33.32 37.91 10.07
N ALA A 32 32.13 38.34 9.67
CA ALA A 32 30.89 37.60 9.92
C ALA A 32 30.55 36.56 8.85
N GLY A 33 31.35 36.41 7.80
CA GLY A 33 31.09 35.49 6.69
C GLY A 33 29.82 35.82 5.88
N VAL A 34 29.40 37.10 5.85
CA VAL A 34 28.25 37.58 5.08
C VAL A 34 28.70 38.52 3.97
N SER A 35 27.92 38.60 2.88
CA SER A 35 28.27 39.55 1.81
C SER A 35 28.06 41.00 2.29
N ARG A 36 28.95 41.90 1.81
CA ARG A 36 28.85 43.34 2.07
C ARG A 36 27.49 43.89 1.72
N GLN A 37 26.91 43.44 0.62
CA GLN A 37 25.53 43.87 0.20
C GLN A 37 24.47 43.42 1.18
N CYS A 38 24.58 42.23 1.74
CA CYS A 38 23.64 41.70 2.71
C CYS A 38 23.68 42.54 3.98
N LEU A 39 24.86 42.83 4.51
CA LEU A 39 25.02 43.64 5.71
C LEU A 39 24.62 45.11 5.46
N SER A 40 24.96 45.72 4.32
CA SER A 40 24.52 47.03 3.94
C SER A 40 22.97 47.16 3.90
N ARG A 41 22.30 46.16 3.37
CA ARG A 41 20.81 46.12 3.40
C ARG A 41 20.28 46.11 4.82
N TRP A 42 20.88 45.37 5.75
CA TRP A 42 20.44 45.35 7.14
C TRP A 42 20.70 46.68 7.84
N VAL A 43 21.87 47.30 7.60
CA VAL A 43 22.19 48.64 8.14
C VAL A 43 21.17 49.66 7.67
N ASN A 44 20.85 49.68 6.36
CA ASN A 44 19.87 50.64 5.81
C ASN A 44 18.45 50.39 6.36
N ARG A 45 18.04 49.09 6.48
CA ARG A 45 16.75 48.74 7.05
C ARG A 45 16.65 49.12 8.53
N TYR A 46 17.74 48.96 9.27
CA TYR A 46 17.80 49.36 10.67
C TYR A 46 17.72 50.88 10.81
N ARG A 47 18.41 51.64 9.96
CA ARG A 47 18.34 53.09 9.94
C ARG A 47 16.93 53.62 9.63
N SER A 48 16.18 52.94 8.76
CA SER A 48 14.83 53.37 8.37
C SER A 48 13.72 52.88 9.31
N SER A 49 13.89 51.74 9.97
CA SER A 49 12.78 51.06 10.67
C SER A 49 13.18 50.48 12.03
N GLY A 50 14.39 50.81 12.56
CA GLY A 50 14.89 50.26 13.81
C GLY A 50 14.94 48.71 13.83
N ASP A 51 14.72 48.12 14.98
CA ASP A 51 14.74 46.66 15.19
C ASP A 51 13.75 45.92 14.29
N ALA A 52 12.59 46.51 14.00
CA ALA A 52 11.59 45.96 13.09
C ALA A 52 12.15 45.76 11.66
N GLY A 53 13.12 46.60 11.25
CA GLY A 53 13.83 46.48 9.99
C GLY A 53 14.69 45.22 9.86
N LEU A 54 15.05 44.56 10.96
CA LEU A 54 15.88 43.37 10.99
C LEU A 54 15.09 42.09 10.97
N LEU A 55 13.76 42.15 11.11
CA LEU A 55 12.89 41.01 10.98
C LEU A 55 12.87 40.46 9.54
N ASP A 56 12.59 39.17 9.40
CA ASP A 56 12.39 38.56 8.10
C ASP A 56 11.15 39.13 7.41
N ARG A 57 11.30 39.49 6.14
CA ARG A 57 10.19 39.91 5.29
C ARG A 57 9.74 38.75 4.44
N SER A 58 8.45 38.76 4.10
CA SER A 58 7.91 37.82 3.12
C SER A 58 8.67 37.94 1.80
N SER A 59 9.08 36.81 1.24
CA SER A 59 9.66 36.72 -0.10
C SER A 59 8.58 36.48 -1.17
N ALA A 60 7.30 36.47 -0.78
CA ALA A 60 6.21 36.31 -1.73
C ALA A 60 6.15 37.53 -2.66
N PRO A 61 5.96 37.33 -3.96
CA PRO A 61 5.81 38.44 -4.90
C PRO A 61 4.56 39.28 -4.55
N HIS A 62 4.66 40.56 -4.76
CA HIS A 62 3.53 41.51 -4.51
C HIS A 62 2.38 41.33 -5.51
N SER A 63 2.66 40.76 -6.67
CA SER A 63 1.67 40.43 -7.70
C SER A 63 1.95 39.09 -8.32
N SER A 64 0.91 38.40 -8.71
CA SER A 64 0.98 37.11 -9.43
C SER A 64 0.17 37.20 -10.72
N PRO A 65 0.74 37.78 -11.81
CA PRO A 65 -0.01 38.01 -13.05
C PRO A 65 -0.61 36.72 -13.68
N SER A 66 -0.03 35.56 -13.36
CA SER A 66 -0.51 34.26 -13.82
C SER A 66 -1.42 33.55 -12.83
N GLN A 67 -1.88 34.24 -11.80
CA GLN A 67 -2.82 33.66 -10.85
C GLN A 67 -4.14 33.35 -11.56
N THR A 68 -4.71 32.19 -11.23
CA THR A 68 -6.05 31.84 -11.73
C THR A 68 -7.06 32.84 -11.16
N PRO A 69 -7.90 33.49 -11.99
CA PRO A 69 -8.92 34.41 -11.51
C PRO A 69 -9.87 33.73 -10.51
N ASP A 70 -10.33 34.48 -9.53
CA ASP A 70 -11.20 33.95 -8.47
C ASP A 70 -12.52 33.40 -9.02
N GLU A 71 -13.10 34.04 -10.04
CA GLU A 71 -14.29 33.55 -10.76
C GLU A 71 -14.07 32.13 -11.34
N VAL A 72 -12.88 31.85 -11.86
CA VAL A 72 -12.54 30.52 -12.40
C VAL A 72 -12.39 29.51 -11.26
N VAL A 73 -11.88 29.93 -10.12
CA VAL A 73 -11.76 29.09 -8.94
C VAL A 73 -13.15 28.71 -8.39
N GLU A 74 -14.08 29.68 -8.35
CA GLU A 74 -15.47 29.44 -7.97
C GLU A 74 -16.16 28.45 -8.91
N LEU A 75 -15.97 28.58 -10.21
CA LEU A 75 -16.47 27.62 -11.19
C LEU A 75 -15.89 26.21 -10.97
N ILE A 76 -14.59 26.11 -10.71
CA ILE A 76 -13.95 24.83 -10.39
C ILE A 76 -14.59 24.19 -9.17
N GLU A 77 -14.84 24.96 -8.12
CA GLU A 77 -15.43 24.48 -6.88
C GLU A 77 -16.89 24.07 -7.09
N SER A 78 -17.73 24.92 -7.69
CA SER A 78 -19.15 24.66 -7.90
C SER A 78 -19.36 23.38 -8.74
N TRP A 79 -18.70 23.28 -9.88
CA TRP A 79 -18.83 22.09 -10.73
C TRP A 79 -18.30 20.83 -10.08
N ARG A 80 -17.26 20.95 -9.28
CA ARG A 80 -16.77 19.83 -8.50
C ARG A 80 -17.76 19.36 -7.47
N ARG A 81 -18.45 20.27 -6.77
CA ARG A 81 -19.44 19.93 -5.75
C ARG A 81 -20.75 19.44 -6.37
N GLU A 82 -21.27 20.13 -7.36
CA GLU A 82 -22.57 19.83 -7.98
C GLU A 82 -22.50 18.58 -8.88
N HIS A 83 -21.61 18.59 -9.85
CA HIS A 83 -21.52 17.54 -10.87
C HIS A 83 -20.51 16.44 -10.53
N LYS A 84 -19.70 16.61 -9.47
CA LYS A 84 -18.63 15.67 -9.07
C LYS A 84 -17.64 15.37 -10.22
N TRP A 85 -17.45 16.34 -11.12
CA TRP A 85 -16.59 16.20 -12.29
C TRP A 85 -15.11 16.03 -11.94
N SER A 86 -14.38 15.36 -12.81
CA SER A 86 -12.93 15.20 -12.70
C SER A 86 -12.20 16.50 -13.07
N ALA A 87 -10.95 16.66 -12.63
CA ALA A 87 -10.12 17.79 -13.05
C ALA A 87 -10.01 17.93 -14.58
N ARG A 88 -9.99 16.81 -15.30
CA ARG A 88 -9.96 16.79 -16.78
C ARG A 88 -11.27 17.33 -17.37
N THR A 89 -12.40 16.91 -16.86
CA THR A 89 -13.73 17.36 -17.31
C THR A 89 -13.92 18.86 -17.04
N ILE A 90 -13.53 19.32 -15.83
CA ILE A 90 -13.59 20.73 -15.45
C ILE A 90 -12.70 21.58 -16.37
N ALA A 91 -11.46 21.15 -16.64
CA ALA A 91 -10.55 21.87 -17.52
C ALA A 91 -11.07 21.98 -18.95
N ALA A 92 -11.70 20.92 -19.48
CA ALA A 92 -12.34 20.94 -20.79
C ALA A 92 -13.50 21.95 -20.82
N GLU A 93 -14.38 21.95 -19.83
CA GLU A 93 -15.50 22.87 -19.75
C GLU A 93 -15.04 24.33 -19.58
N LEU A 94 -14.00 24.58 -18.78
CA LEU A 94 -13.38 25.90 -18.69
C LEU A 94 -12.87 26.38 -20.05
N THR A 95 -12.25 25.49 -20.83
CA THR A 95 -11.77 25.82 -22.18
C THR A 95 -12.94 26.18 -23.11
N HIS A 96 -14.05 25.44 -23.07
CA HIS A 96 -15.27 25.78 -23.85
C HIS A 96 -15.84 27.17 -23.50
N ARG A 97 -15.65 27.61 -22.25
CA ARG A 97 -16.06 28.97 -21.80
C ARG A 97 -14.98 30.03 -21.98
N GLY A 98 -13.91 29.72 -22.69
CA GLY A 98 -12.84 30.68 -23.00
C GLY A 98 -11.74 30.80 -21.95
N HIS A 99 -11.81 30.04 -20.84
CA HIS A 99 -10.78 30.04 -19.80
C HIS A 99 -9.74 28.96 -20.06
N ARG A 100 -8.53 29.33 -20.46
CA ARG A 100 -7.42 28.40 -20.69
C ARG A 100 -6.75 27.99 -19.39
N VAL A 101 -7.21 26.92 -18.76
CA VAL A 101 -6.65 26.39 -17.52
C VAL A 101 -6.24 24.95 -17.69
N SER A 102 -5.00 24.61 -17.34
CA SER A 102 -4.50 23.24 -17.46
C SER A 102 -5.16 22.30 -16.44
N VAL A 103 -5.27 21.02 -16.81
CA VAL A 103 -5.75 19.96 -15.89
C VAL A 103 -4.96 19.93 -14.57
N ALA A 104 -3.64 20.18 -14.65
CA ALA A 104 -2.76 20.23 -13.48
C ALA A 104 -3.10 21.41 -12.57
N THR A 105 -3.46 22.57 -13.12
CA THR A 105 -3.88 23.75 -12.36
C THR A 105 -5.23 23.50 -11.67
N VAL A 106 -6.20 22.95 -12.38
CA VAL A 106 -7.48 22.53 -11.78
C VAL A 106 -7.23 21.53 -10.65
N GLY A 107 -6.37 20.52 -10.87
CA GLY A 107 -6.01 19.54 -9.84
C GLY A 107 -5.42 20.19 -8.59
N ARG A 108 -4.52 21.17 -8.74
CA ARG A 108 -3.95 21.93 -7.61
C ARG A 108 -5.01 22.70 -6.83
N TRP A 109 -5.97 23.33 -7.53
CA TRP A 109 -7.08 24.03 -6.88
C TRP A 109 -7.98 23.07 -6.13
N LEU A 110 -8.34 21.93 -6.71
CA LEU A 110 -9.12 20.90 -6.00
C LEU A 110 -8.44 20.42 -4.70
N VAL A 111 -7.09 20.34 -4.69
CA VAL A 111 -6.33 20.01 -3.48
C VAL A 111 -6.38 21.15 -2.47
N ARG A 112 -6.17 22.40 -2.89
CA ARG A 112 -6.23 23.58 -2.01
C ARG A 112 -7.60 23.77 -1.36
N LEU A 113 -8.67 23.49 -2.11
CA LEU A 113 -10.04 23.53 -1.63
C LEU A 113 -10.45 22.31 -0.79
N GLY A 114 -9.58 21.30 -0.66
CA GLY A 114 -9.87 20.07 0.09
C GLY A 114 -10.91 19.15 -0.56
N ILE A 115 -11.22 19.32 -1.86
CA ILE A 115 -12.25 18.60 -2.61
C ILE A 115 -11.70 17.73 -3.75
N ASN A 116 -10.42 17.39 -3.70
CA ASN A 116 -9.75 16.59 -4.73
C ASN A 116 -10.27 15.15 -4.80
N ARG A 117 -10.69 14.57 -3.69
CA ARG A 117 -11.23 13.20 -3.64
C ARG A 117 -12.75 13.22 -3.60
N ARG A 118 -13.40 12.27 -4.29
CA ARG A 118 -14.88 12.18 -4.29
C ARG A 118 -15.48 12.06 -2.89
N ARG A 119 -14.79 11.37 -2.00
CA ARG A 119 -15.22 11.21 -0.60
C ARG A 119 -15.27 12.53 0.20
N ASP A 120 -14.52 13.54 -0.25
CA ASP A 120 -14.45 14.83 0.45
C ASP A 120 -15.58 15.77 0.01
N LEU A 121 -16.37 15.38 -1.02
CA LEU A 121 -17.50 16.16 -1.55
C LEU A 121 -18.80 15.94 -0.78
N ASP A 122 -18.88 14.89 0.00
CA ASP A 122 -20.05 14.53 0.77
C ASP A 122 -19.62 14.16 2.20
N PRO A 123 -19.50 15.15 3.10
CA PRO A 123 -18.99 14.95 4.46
C PRO A 123 -19.81 13.95 5.29
N SER A 124 -21.12 13.83 5.02
CA SER A 124 -22.01 12.89 5.68
C SER A 124 -22.10 11.54 4.96
N GLY A 125 -21.51 11.40 3.78
CA GLY A 125 -21.55 10.20 2.97
C GLY A 125 -20.75 9.03 3.55
N ALA A 126 -21.22 7.81 3.27
CA ALA A 126 -20.52 6.57 3.68
C ALA A 126 -19.07 6.47 3.14
N SER A 127 -18.77 7.19 2.05
CA SER A 127 -17.44 7.24 1.43
C SER A 127 -16.39 8.03 2.22
N ASN A 128 -16.80 8.91 3.15
CA ASN A 128 -15.90 9.68 4.00
C ASN A 128 -15.37 8.89 5.20
N ARG A 129 -15.96 7.76 5.50
CA ARG A 129 -15.43 6.88 6.54
C ARG A 129 -14.09 6.34 6.07
N ARG A 130 -13.01 6.69 6.77
CA ARG A 130 -11.75 5.96 6.62
C ARG A 130 -12.08 4.49 6.82
N PRO A 131 -11.76 3.60 5.86
CA PRO A 131 -11.99 2.18 6.09
C PRO A 131 -11.23 1.81 7.37
N GLU A 132 -11.96 1.31 8.36
CA GLU A 132 -11.34 0.84 9.60
C GLU A 132 -10.26 -0.19 9.22
N ARG A 133 -9.00 0.12 9.52
CA ARG A 133 -7.92 -0.84 9.38
C ARG A 133 -8.12 -1.90 10.43
N ILE A 134 -8.56 -3.06 10.00
CA ILE A 134 -8.56 -4.23 10.87
C ILE A 134 -7.09 -4.66 11.02
N THR A 135 -6.49 -4.26 12.14
CA THR A 135 -5.09 -4.57 12.45
C THR A 135 -5.06 -5.66 13.52
N ALA A 136 -4.33 -6.73 13.27
CA ALA A 136 -4.02 -7.71 14.29
C ALA A 136 -3.18 -7.04 15.39
N ARG A 137 -3.49 -7.27 16.66
CA ARG A 137 -2.88 -6.58 17.80
C ARG A 137 -1.87 -7.45 18.55
N TYR A 138 -1.97 -8.75 18.43
CA TYR A 138 -1.12 -9.75 19.07
C TYR A 138 -1.14 -11.06 18.27
N PRO A 139 -0.19 -11.98 18.46
CA PRO A 139 -0.19 -13.28 17.83
C PRO A 139 -1.48 -14.05 18.11
N GLY A 140 -2.10 -14.63 17.08
CA GLY A 140 -3.39 -15.33 17.19
C GLY A 140 -4.63 -14.43 17.25
N HIS A 141 -4.46 -13.08 17.25
CA HIS A 141 -5.64 -12.20 17.17
C HIS A 141 -6.46 -12.43 15.91
N MET A 142 -5.79 -12.60 14.78
CA MET A 142 -6.42 -12.86 13.49
C MET A 142 -5.60 -13.85 12.70
N VAL A 143 -6.13 -15.03 12.46
CA VAL A 143 -5.55 -16.03 11.57
C VAL A 143 -6.38 -16.07 10.28
N HIS A 144 -5.72 -15.89 9.16
CA HIS A 144 -6.32 -15.88 7.84
C HIS A 144 -6.13 -17.24 7.19
N LEU A 145 -7.23 -17.84 6.71
CA LEU A 145 -7.17 -19.04 5.86
C LEU A 145 -7.49 -18.68 4.42
N ASP A 146 -6.77 -19.32 3.52
CA ASP A 146 -6.97 -19.18 2.09
C ASP A 146 -6.57 -20.47 1.35
N VAL A 147 -7.18 -20.69 0.19
CA VAL A 147 -6.84 -21.81 -0.69
C VAL A 147 -6.46 -21.28 -2.07
N LYS A 148 -5.23 -21.57 -2.47
CA LYS A 148 -4.76 -21.27 -3.81
C LYS A 148 -4.81 -22.51 -4.70
N LYS A 149 -5.61 -22.41 -5.74
CA LYS A 149 -5.71 -23.43 -6.77
C LYS A 149 -4.60 -23.24 -7.80
N VAL A 150 -3.76 -24.25 -7.99
CA VAL A 150 -2.64 -24.23 -8.93
C VAL A 150 -2.69 -25.43 -9.88
N GLY A 151 -2.31 -25.24 -11.13
CA GLY A 151 -2.25 -26.34 -12.11
C GLY A 151 -1.25 -27.40 -11.66
N ARG A 152 -1.62 -28.66 -11.79
CA ARG A 152 -0.77 -29.80 -11.48
C ARG A 152 0.40 -29.87 -12.47
N ILE A 153 1.58 -30.16 -11.96
CA ILE A 153 2.76 -30.41 -12.79
C ILE A 153 2.71 -31.89 -13.27
N PRO A 154 2.72 -32.15 -14.58
CA PRO A 154 2.84 -33.51 -15.10
C PRO A 154 4.21 -34.11 -14.80
N ASP A 155 4.30 -35.44 -14.72
CA ASP A 155 5.57 -36.11 -14.58
C ASP A 155 6.47 -35.79 -15.78
N GLY A 156 7.75 -35.55 -15.51
CA GLY A 156 8.69 -35.02 -16.49
C GLY A 156 8.61 -33.48 -16.70
N GLY A 157 7.68 -32.80 -16.07
CA GLY A 157 7.44 -31.38 -16.25
C GLY A 157 6.46 -31.06 -17.39
N GLY A 158 6.05 -29.81 -17.51
CA GLY A 158 5.16 -29.34 -18.56
C GLY A 158 5.85 -28.30 -19.47
N TRP A 159 5.07 -27.55 -20.22
CA TRP A 159 5.57 -26.53 -21.14
C TRP A 159 6.55 -25.52 -20.54
N ARG A 160 6.49 -25.31 -19.22
CA ARG A 160 7.45 -24.43 -18.52
C ARG A 160 8.85 -25.05 -18.38
N ALA A 161 8.93 -26.40 -18.37
CA ALA A 161 10.19 -27.10 -18.30
C ALA A 161 10.84 -27.28 -19.68
N HIS A 162 10.03 -27.47 -20.71
CA HIS A 162 10.51 -27.90 -22.03
C HIS A 162 10.19 -26.87 -23.15
N GLY A 163 9.51 -25.78 -22.84
CA GLY A 163 9.01 -24.83 -23.84
C GLY A 163 7.64 -25.22 -24.42
N ARG A 164 6.89 -24.22 -24.86
CA ARG A 164 5.61 -24.43 -25.55
C ARG A 164 5.86 -25.08 -26.92
N GLY A 165 5.03 -26.05 -27.28
CA GLY A 165 5.15 -26.78 -28.53
C GLY A 165 6.28 -27.82 -28.56
N SER A 166 6.98 -28.10 -27.46
CA SER A 166 7.92 -29.21 -27.34
C SER A 166 7.20 -30.56 -27.40
N ASP A 167 7.95 -31.64 -27.67
CA ASP A 167 7.38 -33.02 -27.70
C ASP A 167 6.76 -33.38 -26.33
N ALA A 168 7.38 -32.96 -25.23
CA ALA A 168 6.87 -33.15 -23.89
C ALA A 168 5.55 -32.35 -23.68
N ASP A 169 5.46 -31.13 -24.16
CA ASP A 169 4.22 -30.32 -24.09
C ASP A 169 3.12 -31.00 -24.94
N ARG A 170 3.43 -31.38 -26.18
CA ARG A 170 2.49 -32.12 -27.07
C ARG A 170 2.04 -33.43 -26.46
N ALA A 171 2.94 -34.21 -25.85
CA ALA A 171 2.61 -35.44 -25.16
C ALA A 171 1.69 -35.20 -23.95
N ALA A 172 1.96 -34.14 -23.13
CA ALA A 172 1.11 -33.78 -22.01
C ALA A 172 -0.28 -33.32 -22.47
N GLN A 173 -0.38 -32.59 -23.59
CA GLN A 173 -1.66 -32.17 -24.19
C GLN A 173 -2.44 -33.38 -24.74
N ARG A 174 -1.80 -34.31 -25.42
CA ARG A 174 -2.42 -35.58 -25.88
C ARG A 174 -2.93 -36.44 -24.73
N ALA A 175 -2.16 -36.53 -23.64
CA ALA A 175 -2.57 -37.24 -22.42
C ALA A 175 -3.81 -36.62 -21.76
N LYS A 176 -3.93 -35.27 -21.82
CA LYS A 176 -5.13 -34.53 -21.38
C LYS A 176 -6.34 -34.85 -22.26
N ALA A 177 -6.15 -34.89 -23.58
CA ALA A 177 -7.23 -35.16 -24.56
C ALA A 177 -7.76 -36.57 -24.49
N LYS A 178 -6.89 -37.57 -24.18
CA LYS A 178 -7.26 -38.99 -24.07
C LYS A 178 -8.07 -39.35 -22.82
N LYS A 179 -8.10 -38.53 -21.79
CA LYS A 179 -8.97 -38.76 -20.63
C LYS A 179 -10.44 -38.44 -20.98
N LYS A 180 -11.12 -39.43 -21.60
CA LYS A 180 -12.59 -39.43 -21.75
C LYS A 180 -13.21 -39.31 -20.36
N GLY A 181 -14.07 -38.28 -20.18
CA GLY A 181 -14.82 -38.07 -18.94
C GLY A 181 -14.48 -36.80 -18.17
N GLY A 182 -13.93 -35.78 -18.82
CA GLY A 182 -13.90 -34.41 -18.25
C GLY A 182 -12.96 -34.23 -17.04
N ALA A 183 -12.07 -35.18 -16.75
CA ALA A 183 -11.00 -34.98 -15.80
C ALA A 183 -10.05 -33.93 -16.37
N LYS A 184 -10.35 -32.67 -16.16
CA LYS A 184 -9.45 -31.53 -16.40
C LYS A 184 -8.10 -31.88 -15.81
N ALA A 185 -7.03 -31.54 -16.49
CA ALA A 185 -5.68 -31.64 -15.94
C ALA A 185 -5.77 -31.16 -14.48
N GLY A 186 -5.48 -32.10 -13.55
CA GLY A 186 -5.83 -31.90 -12.16
C GLY A 186 -5.25 -30.64 -11.62
N TYR A 187 -5.97 -30.04 -10.71
CA TYR A 187 -5.45 -28.95 -9.88
C TYR A 187 -4.90 -29.56 -8.58
N VAL A 188 -4.06 -28.79 -7.97
CA VAL A 188 -3.60 -28.98 -6.61
C VAL A 188 -4.01 -27.77 -5.81
N TYR A 189 -4.29 -27.96 -4.56
CA TYR A 189 -4.83 -26.94 -3.68
C TYR A 189 -3.83 -26.66 -2.56
N LEU A 190 -3.31 -25.45 -2.56
CA LEU A 190 -2.41 -24.97 -1.51
C LEU A 190 -3.27 -24.32 -0.42
N HIS A 191 -3.49 -25.06 0.65
CA HIS A 191 -4.16 -24.54 1.83
C HIS A 191 -3.15 -23.79 2.67
N SER A 192 -3.43 -22.54 3.01
CA SER A 192 -2.53 -21.68 3.77
C SER A 192 -3.25 -21.05 4.95
N ALA A 193 -2.56 -20.98 6.08
CA ALA A 193 -2.98 -20.27 7.28
C ALA A 193 -1.89 -19.25 7.63
N VAL A 194 -2.26 -17.99 7.86
CA VAL A 194 -1.31 -16.91 8.14
C VAL A 194 -1.78 -16.11 9.36
N ASP A 195 -0.94 -16.02 10.36
CA ASP A 195 -1.19 -15.11 11.49
C ASP A 195 -1.03 -13.64 11.04
N GLY A 196 -2.03 -12.85 11.30
CA GLY A 196 -2.09 -11.45 10.85
C GLY A 196 -1.11 -10.52 11.57
N PHE A 197 -0.62 -10.91 12.76
CA PHE A 197 0.34 -10.13 13.55
C PHE A 197 1.78 -10.55 13.25
N SER A 198 2.16 -11.77 13.59
CA SER A 198 3.52 -12.29 13.45
C SER A 198 3.94 -12.59 12.02
N ARG A 199 2.99 -12.76 11.10
CA ARG A 199 3.18 -13.28 9.73
C ARG A 199 3.54 -14.74 9.67
N LEU A 200 3.63 -15.43 10.79
CA LEU A 200 3.84 -16.88 10.81
C LEU A 200 2.83 -17.56 9.90
N ALA A 201 3.30 -18.43 9.02
CA ALA A 201 2.48 -19.05 7.99
C ALA A 201 2.66 -20.56 7.96
N TYR A 202 1.57 -21.27 7.72
CA TYR A 202 1.56 -22.71 7.54
C TYR A 202 0.87 -23.05 6.22
N THR A 203 1.51 -23.86 5.38
CA THR A 203 0.96 -24.21 4.06
C THR A 203 1.11 -25.67 3.79
N GLU A 204 0.04 -26.28 3.29
CA GLU A 204 0.02 -27.66 2.82
C GLU A 204 -0.42 -27.75 1.36
N HIS A 205 0.17 -28.70 0.69
CA HIS A 205 -0.16 -29.14 -0.65
C HIS A 205 -1.15 -30.30 -0.56
N LEU A 206 -2.43 -30.05 -0.92
CA LEU A 206 -3.51 -31.02 -0.78
C LEU A 206 -4.21 -31.29 -2.13
N THR A 207 -4.97 -32.35 -2.18
CA THR A 207 -5.60 -32.85 -3.42
C THR A 207 -6.92 -32.16 -3.78
N ASP A 208 -7.58 -31.59 -2.79
CA ASP A 208 -8.89 -30.95 -2.96
C ASP A 208 -9.10 -29.79 -1.98
N GLU A 209 -10.23 -29.10 -2.14
CA GLU A 209 -10.69 -28.01 -1.27
C GLU A 209 -12.03 -28.37 -0.58
N THR A 210 -12.28 -29.64 -0.33
CA THR A 210 -13.51 -30.05 0.36
C THR A 210 -13.52 -29.58 1.82
N ALA A 211 -14.71 -29.46 2.41
CA ALA A 211 -14.82 -29.08 3.81
C ALA A 211 -14.06 -30.04 4.74
N LYS A 212 -14.10 -31.36 4.45
CA LYS A 212 -13.36 -32.37 5.22
C LYS A 212 -11.86 -32.11 5.21
N THR A 213 -11.29 -31.90 4.02
CA THR A 213 -9.88 -31.61 3.83
C THR A 213 -9.47 -30.30 4.49
N THR A 214 -10.31 -29.25 4.36
CA THR A 214 -10.10 -27.96 5.00
C THR A 214 -10.14 -28.04 6.52
N ILE A 215 -11.02 -28.85 7.11
CA ILE A 215 -11.09 -29.11 8.56
C ILE A 215 -9.80 -29.78 9.03
N GLY A 216 -9.36 -30.84 8.35
CA GLY A 216 -8.11 -31.53 8.67
C GLY A 216 -6.89 -30.59 8.61
N PHE A 217 -6.81 -29.77 7.55
CA PHE A 217 -5.80 -28.73 7.43
C PHE A 217 -5.86 -27.74 8.61
N PHE A 218 -7.04 -27.26 8.99
CA PHE A 218 -7.19 -26.31 10.08
C PHE A 218 -6.71 -26.87 11.42
N HIS A 219 -6.97 -28.15 11.71
CA HIS A 219 -6.45 -28.80 12.91
C HIS A 219 -4.91 -28.84 12.93
N ARG A 220 -4.28 -29.21 11.81
CA ARG A 220 -2.81 -29.25 11.71
C ARG A 220 -2.19 -27.84 11.77
N ALA A 221 -2.82 -26.87 11.12
CA ALA A 221 -2.40 -25.45 11.22
C ALA A 221 -2.47 -24.95 12.68
N ARG A 222 -3.53 -25.31 13.42
CA ARG A 222 -3.62 -24.96 14.84
C ARG A 222 -2.51 -25.61 15.68
N ALA A 223 -2.22 -26.87 15.44
CA ALA A 223 -1.11 -27.56 16.15
C ALA A 223 0.24 -26.87 15.84
N PHE A 224 0.45 -26.51 14.58
CA PHE A 224 1.63 -25.74 14.18
C PHE A 224 1.72 -24.40 14.89
N PHE A 225 0.64 -23.60 14.94
CA PHE A 225 0.61 -22.34 15.65
C PHE A 225 0.81 -22.49 17.16
N ALA A 226 0.22 -23.51 17.76
CA ALA A 226 0.40 -23.79 19.20
C ALA A 226 1.86 -24.12 19.53
N ALA A 227 2.55 -24.89 18.67
CA ALA A 227 3.98 -25.19 18.82
C ALA A 227 4.86 -23.91 18.74
N HIS A 228 4.34 -22.83 18.17
CA HIS A 228 5.00 -21.53 18.06
C HIS A 228 4.43 -20.48 19.07
N GLY A 229 3.80 -20.94 20.14
CA GLY A 229 3.28 -20.07 21.19
C GLY A 229 1.92 -19.40 20.89
N ILE A 230 1.31 -19.68 19.75
CA ILE A 230 -0.04 -19.18 19.40
C ILE A 230 -1.07 -20.23 19.79
N VAL A 231 -1.38 -20.34 21.07
CA VAL A 231 -2.29 -21.36 21.61
C VAL A 231 -3.77 -21.02 21.41
N ARG A 232 -4.10 -19.74 21.20
CA ARG A 232 -5.47 -19.26 21.03
C ARG A 232 -5.64 -18.45 19.74
N ILE A 233 -6.66 -18.78 18.96
CA ILE A 233 -7.09 -18.01 17.79
C ILE A 233 -8.34 -17.23 18.19
N THR A 234 -8.25 -15.89 18.20
CA THR A 234 -9.39 -15.02 18.54
C THR A 234 -10.32 -14.87 17.36
N ARG A 235 -9.79 -14.62 16.17
CA ARG A 235 -10.59 -14.50 14.94
C ARG A 235 -9.98 -15.37 13.84
N LEU A 236 -10.81 -16.25 13.30
CA LEU A 236 -10.50 -16.99 12.09
C LEU A 236 -11.15 -16.25 10.90
N VAL A 237 -10.33 -15.78 9.96
CA VAL A 237 -10.79 -15.03 8.79
C VAL A 237 -10.68 -15.93 7.56
N THR A 238 -11.79 -16.06 6.82
CA THR A 238 -11.85 -16.84 5.57
C THR A 238 -12.58 -16.04 4.49
N ASP A 239 -12.43 -16.44 3.26
CA ASP A 239 -13.35 -16.00 2.20
C ASP A 239 -14.73 -16.67 2.31
N ASN A 240 -15.54 -16.53 1.26
CA ASN A 240 -16.88 -17.14 1.18
C ASN A 240 -16.88 -18.46 0.38
N GLY A 241 -15.76 -19.14 0.26
CA GLY A 241 -15.66 -20.46 -0.40
C GLY A 241 -16.66 -21.47 0.17
N ALA A 242 -17.10 -22.40 -0.67
CA ALA A 242 -18.10 -23.41 -0.27
C ALA A 242 -17.60 -24.28 0.91
N ASN A 243 -16.30 -24.60 0.94
CA ASN A 243 -15.64 -25.31 2.04
C ASN A 243 -15.75 -24.58 3.37
N TYR A 244 -15.58 -23.24 3.39
CA TYR A 244 -15.67 -22.40 4.60
C TYR A 244 -17.12 -22.09 5.01
N ARG A 245 -18.07 -22.25 4.07
CA ARG A 245 -19.52 -22.09 4.35
C ARG A 245 -20.15 -23.37 4.87
N ALA A 246 -19.52 -24.51 4.65
CA ALA A 246 -20.03 -25.80 5.08
C ALA A 246 -20.26 -25.82 6.59
N GLY A 247 -21.42 -26.30 7.03
CA GLY A 247 -21.80 -26.33 8.45
C GLY A 247 -20.80 -27.07 9.33
N ALA A 248 -20.20 -28.17 8.83
CA ALA A 248 -19.13 -28.87 9.56
C ALA A 248 -17.90 -27.99 9.80
N PHE A 249 -17.44 -27.24 8.79
CA PHE A 249 -16.33 -26.32 8.98
C PHE A 249 -16.68 -25.19 9.95
N VAL A 250 -17.88 -24.58 9.83
CA VAL A 250 -18.32 -23.51 10.72
C VAL A 250 -18.33 -23.97 12.17
N ARG A 251 -18.91 -25.16 12.45
CA ARG A 251 -18.89 -25.75 13.81
C ARG A 251 -17.47 -25.93 14.33
N THR A 252 -16.57 -26.49 13.53
CA THR A 252 -15.15 -26.66 13.91
C THR A 252 -14.48 -25.29 14.15
N ALA A 253 -14.66 -24.35 13.25
CA ALA A 253 -14.08 -23.01 13.38
C ALA A 253 -14.52 -22.30 14.67
N THR A 254 -15.81 -22.38 15.01
CA THR A 254 -16.37 -21.76 16.23
C THR A 254 -16.00 -22.50 17.51
N ALA A 255 -15.72 -23.81 17.45
CA ALA A 255 -15.24 -24.57 18.60
C ALA A 255 -13.81 -24.21 18.98
N PHE A 256 -12.97 -23.81 18.02
CA PHE A 256 -11.54 -23.59 18.21
C PHE A 256 -11.05 -22.16 18.00
N ALA A 257 -11.88 -21.28 17.49
CA ALA A 257 -11.63 -19.83 17.46
C ALA A 257 -12.77 -19.10 18.14
N SER A 258 -12.47 -18.00 18.82
CA SER A 258 -13.50 -17.23 19.51
C SER A 258 -14.54 -16.65 18.53
N ARG A 259 -14.15 -16.42 17.28
CA ARG A 259 -15.03 -15.94 16.20
C ARG A 259 -14.56 -16.42 14.84
N HIS A 260 -15.47 -17.01 14.05
CA HIS A 260 -15.27 -17.20 12.60
C HIS A 260 -15.84 -15.99 11.85
N GLN A 261 -15.01 -15.30 11.09
CA GLN A 261 -15.37 -14.11 10.32
C GLN A 261 -15.11 -14.38 8.83
N ARG A 262 -16.17 -14.34 8.04
CA ARG A 262 -16.06 -14.38 6.58
C ARG A 262 -15.86 -12.97 6.02
N THR A 263 -15.09 -12.85 4.92
CA THR A 263 -14.93 -11.59 4.21
C THR A 263 -16.29 -11.13 3.64
N ARG A 264 -16.49 -9.83 3.54
CA ARG A 264 -17.65 -9.30 2.82
C ARG A 264 -17.46 -9.54 1.32
N PRO A 265 -18.55 -9.85 0.58
CA PRO A 265 -18.47 -9.93 -0.88
C PRO A 265 -17.82 -8.67 -1.46
N TYR A 266 -17.04 -8.85 -2.52
CA TYR A 266 -16.33 -7.77 -3.20
C TYR A 266 -15.40 -6.91 -2.33
N THR A 267 -14.94 -7.43 -1.18
CA THR A 267 -14.03 -6.72 -0.28
C THR A 267 -12.76 -7.53 -0.03
N PRO A 268 -11.85 -7.64 -1.03
CA PRO A 268 -10.65 -8.47 -0.93
C PRO A 268 -9.70 -8.02 0.19
N ARG A 269 -9.75 -6.76 0.59
CA ARG A 269 -8.92 -6.19 1.67
C ARG A 269 -9.01 -6.93 3.01
N HIS A 270 -10.10 -7.67 3.24
CA HIS A 270 -10.29 -8.39 4.50
C HIS A 270 -9.39 -9.62 4.60
N ASN A 271 -8.99 -10.25 3.49
CA ASN A 271 -8.07 -11.40 3.46
C ASN A 271 -6.66 -11.03 2.95
N GLY A 272 -6.33 -9.74 2.89
CA GLY A 272 -5.11 -9.23 2.28
C GLY A 272 -3.79 -9.80 2.83
N LYS A 273 -3.81 -10.40 4.04
CA LYS A 273 -2.60 -11.06 4.60
C LYS A 273 -2.35 -12.41 3.94
N ALA A 274 -3.37 -13.23 3.80
CA ALA A 274 -3.27 -14.49 3.09
C ALA A 274 -3.01 -14.25 1.59
N GLU A 275 -3.69 -13.28 0.96
CA GLU A 275 -3.46 -12.91 -0.44
C GLU A 275 -2.01 -12.47 -0.69
N ARG A 276 -1.45 -11.63 0.21
CA ARG A 276 -0.05 -11.24 0.11
C ARG A 276 0.90 -12.42 0.26
N TYR A 277 0.66 -13.30 1.23
CA TYR A 277 1.42 -14.52 1.42
C TYR A 277 1.37 -15.39 0.16
N GLN A 278 0.19 -15.63 -0.38
CA GLN A 278 -0.01 -16.43 -1.61
C GLN A 278 0.68 -15.79 -2.83
N ARG A 279 0.74 -14.48 -2.91
CA ARG A 279 1.49 -13.76 -3.95
C ARG A 279 2.98 -14.00 -3.77
N THR A 280 3.51 -13.81 -2.56
CA THR A 280 4.93 -14.05 -2.25
C THR A 280 5.34 -15.47 -2.56
N LEU A 281 4.54 -16.46 -2.16
CA LEU A 281 4.75 -17.89 -2.49
C LEU A 281 4.78 -18.11 -4.01
N ALA A 282 3.89 -17.45 -4.74
CA ALA A 282 3.82 -17.58 -6.20
C ALA A 282 5.05 -16.96 -6.87
N GLU A 283 5.45 -15.78 -6.47
CA GLU A 283 6.55 -15.01 -7.06
C GLU A 283 7.93 -15.63 -6.71
N GLU A 284 8.13 -16.00 -5.44
CA GLU A 284 9.43 -16.46 -4.96
C GLU A 284 9.66 -17.97 -5.17
N LEU A 285 8.60 -18.76 -5.32
CA LEU A 285 8.74 -20.22 -5.47
C LEU A 285 7.99 -20.79 -6.66
N LEU A 286 6.65 -20.68 -6.71
CA LEU A 286 5.85 -21.47 -7.65
C LEU A 286 6.17 -21.15 -9.11
N TYR A 287 6.45 -19.90 -9.43
CA TYR A 287 6.71 -19.40 -10.77
C TYR A 287 8.16 -18.97 -11.00
N ALA A 288 8.96 -18.85 -9.93
CA ALA A 288 10.38 -18.53 -10.03
C ALA A 288 11.23 -19.73 -10.48
N ARG A 289 10.70 -20.94 -10.39
CA ARG A 289 11.42 -22.17 -10.69
C ARG A 289 10.66 -23.04 -11.67
N VAL A 290 11.40 -23.87 -12.37
CA VAL A 290 10.87 -24.92 -13.24
C VAL A 290 10.73 -26.20 -12.43
N TRP A 291 9.61 -26.90 -12.58
CA TRP A 291 9.27 -28.10 -11.87
C TRP A 291 9.13 -29.29 -12.83
N THR A 292 9.77 -30.38 -12.51
CA THR A 292 9.70 -31.65 -13.29
C THR A 292 8.66 -32.62 -12.76
N SER A 293 8.18 -32.44 -11.52
CA SER A 293 7.09 -33.22 -10.95
C SER A 293 6.37 -32.47 -9.84
N GLU A 294 5.13 -32.89 -9.56
CA GLU A 294 4.34 -32.35 -8.46
C GLU A 294 4.96 -32.65 -7.09
N GLY A 295 5.58 -33.85 -6.93
CA GLY A 295 6.28 -34.21 -5.71
C GLY A 295 7.49 -33.29 -5.41
N GLN A 296 8.23 -32.89 -6.45
CA GLN A 296 9.32 -31.94 -6.30
C GLN A 296 8.80 -30.58 -5.81
N ARG A 297 7.71 -30.06 -6.39
CA ARG A 297 7.11 -28.81 -5.98
C ARG A 297 6.57 -28.90 -4.55
N ALA A 298 5.90 -29.97 -4.19
CA ALA A 298 5.38 -30.17 -2.84
C ALA A 298 6.47 -30.12 -1.77
N ARG A 299 7.59 -30.82 -1.98
CA ARG A 299 8.76 -30.77 -1.08
C ARG A 299 9.34 -29.36 -0.99
N ALA A 300 9.47 -28.67 -2.11
CA ALA A 300 10.00 -27.33 -2.16
C ALA A 300 9.11 -26.32 -1.41
N ILE A 301 7.78 -26.49 -1.41
CA ILE A 301 6.85 -25.66 -0.63
C ILE A 301 7.11 -25.81 0.87
N GLN A 302 7.37 -27.05 1.35
CA GLN A 302 7.69 -27.27 2.77
C GLN A 302 8.98 -26.56 3.18
N VAL A 303 10.04 -26.69 2.39
CA VAL A 303 11.33 -26.00 2.64
C VAL A 303 11.16 -24.49 2.57
N TRP A 304 10.44 -24.01 1.56
CA TRP A 304 10.20 -22.56 1.42
C TRP A 304 9.36 -21.98 2.58
N ASN A 305 8.43 -22.76 3.14
CA ASN A 305 7.64 -22.32 4.29
C ASN A 305 8.53 -22.10 5.52
N ILE A 306 9.55 -22.94 5.71
CA ILE A 306 10.58 -22.73 6.75
C ILE A 306 11.35 -21.45 6.45
N HIS A 307 11.83 -21.26 5.21
CA HIS A 307 12.52 -20.04 4.81
C HIS A 307 11.65 -18.79 5.04
N TYR A 308 10.37 -18.83 4.64
CA TYR A 308 9.45 -17.73 4.83
C TYR A 308 9.29 -17.34 6.30
N ASN A 309 9.18 -18.32 7.18
CA ASN A 309 8.92 -18.08 8.60
C ASN A 309 10.15 -17.61 9.38
N TYR A 310 11.35 -18.10 9.03
CA TYR A 310 12.54 -17.92 9.86
C TYR A 310 13.68 -17.13 9.22
N HIS A 311 13.69 -17.03 7.90
CA HIS A 311 14.82 -16.44 7.17
C HIS A 311 14.45 -15.27 6.29
N ARG A 312 13.17 -15.14 5.94
CA ARG A 312 12.70 -14.05 5.10
C ARG A 312 12.52 -12.76 5.90
N ALA A 313 13.14 -11.66 5.47
CA ALA A 313 12.88 -10.34 6.05
C ALA A 313 11.43 -9.89 5.78
N HIS A 314 10.68 -9.57 6.82
CA HIS A 314 9.34 -9.04 6.73
C HIS A 314 9.35 -7.52 6.93
N THR A 315 8.93 -6.75 5.93
CA THR A 315 8.93 -5.27 5.95
C THR A 315 7.95 -4.64 6.94
N ALA A 316 7.20 -5.45 7.69
CA ALA A 316 6.16 -5.00 8.62
C ALA A 316 6.30 -5.66 10.01
N ALA A 317 7.48 -6.18 10.31
CA ALA A 317 7.85 -6.64 11.64
C ALA A 317 8.65 -5.57 12.34
#